data_0b9843f69b293ef4c1169028a32563b5
#
_entry.id   0b9843f69b293ef4c1169028a32563b5
#
_cell.length_a   1.000
_cell.length_b   1.000
_cell.length_c   1.000
_cell.angle_alpha   90.00
_cell.angle_beta   90.00
_cell.angle_gamma   90.00
#
_symmetry.space_group_name_H-M   'P 1'
#
loop_
_entity.id
_entity.type
_entity.pdbx_description
1 polymer ?
#
loop_
_entity_poly.entity_id
_entity_poly.type
_entity_poly.pdbx_seq_one_letter_code
_entity_poly.pdbx_strand_id
1 'polypeptide(L)'
;MKRYTRHYTSKLIDDLLDEITPEEQEITDKRMLLAAKIDEAIRAKGWKQNDFAAAVDKVPSEISKWLSGIHNFNSDTLFEIEIVLGIKLIDLS
;
A
#
# COMPACT_ATOMS: atom_id res chain seq x y z
N MET A 1 -3.91 13.30 26.27
CA MET A 1 -3.78 12.85 26.40
C MET A 1 -3.84 12.51 26.69
N LYS A 2 -3.77 12.40 26.77
CA LYS A 2 -3.70 11.89 26.98
C LYS A 2 -3.79 11.38 27.65
N ARG A 3 -3.61 10.92 28.14
CA ARG A 3 -3.50 10.28 28.66
C ARG A 3 -3.49 9.76 29.46
N TYR A 4 -3.29 9.15 30.02
CA TYR A 4 -3.10 8.38 30.57
C TYR A 4 -3.29 7.83 31.41
N THR A 5 -3.52 7.58 31.99
CA THR A 5 -3.35 6.94 32.59
C THR A 5 -3.57 6.06 32.78
N ARG A 6 -3.50 5.54 32.85
CA ARG A 6 -3.45 4.72 32.46
C ARG A 6 -2.64 3.84 32.87
N HIS A 7 -2.00 3.34 33.12
CA HIS A 7 -1.18 2.81 33.26
C HIS A 7 -0.24 2.33 32.75
N TYR A 8 0.47 1.40 32.99
CA TYR A 8 1.47 1.46 32.38
C TYR A 8 1.54 0.66 31.17
N THR A 9 1.20 -0.74 30.83
CA THR A 9 1.00 -1.34 29.54
C THR A 9 0.04 -0.53 28.72
N SER A 10 -1.01 -0.13 29.35
CA SER A 10 -1.98 0.77 28.70
C SER A 10 -1.33 2.04 28.24
N LYS A 11 -0.43 2.57 29.07
CA LYS A 11 0.23 3.80 28.74
C LYS A 11 1.16 3.62 27.55
N LEU A 12 1.83 2.48 27.46
CA LEU A 12 2.68 2.20 26.31
C LEU A 12 1.87 2.11 25.02
N ILE A 13 0.71 1.48 25.10
CA ILE A 13 -0.17 1.38 23.95
C ILE A 13 -0.70 2.76 23.57
N ASP A 14 -1.08 3.54 24.55
CA ASP A 14 -1.55 4.91 24.30
C ASP A 14 -0.46 5.75 23.66
N ASP A 15 0.76 5.63 24.14
CA ASP A 15 1.89 6.37 23.57
C ASP A 15 2.14 5.93 22.12
N LEU A 16 2.05 4.64 21.85
CA LEU A 16 2.22 4.15 20.48
C LEU A 16 1.13 4.66 19.56
N LEU A 17 -0.11 4.70 20.04
CA LEU A 17 -1.22 5.21 19.26
C LEU A 17 -1.10 6.72 19.03
N ASP A 18 -0.56 7.43 20.02
CA ASP A 18 -0.36 8.86 19.88
C ASP A 18 0.69 9.19 18.83
N GLU A 19 1.60 8.26 18.55
CA GLU A 19 2.61 8.45 17.52
C GLU A 19 2.02 8.34 16.12
N ILE A 20 0.84 7.73 15.99
CA ILE A 20 0.18 7.58 14.70
C ILE A 20 -0.81 8.73 14.52
N THR A 21 -0.47 9.66 13.64
CA THR A 21 -1.34 10.79 13.36
C THR A 21 -2.48 10.35 12.43
N PRO A 22 -3.58 11.11 12.39
CA PRO A 22 -4.63 10.84 11.40
C PRO A 22 -4.12 10.84 9.97
N GLU A 23 -3.16 11.71 9.67
CA GLU A 23 -2.57 11.75 8.32
C GLU A 23 -1.79 10.48 8.02
N GLU A 24 -1.03 9.98 9.00
CA GLU A 24 -0.29 8.74 8.81
C GLU A 24 -1.23 7.55 8.64
N GLN A 25 -2.32 7.52 9.39
CA GLN A 25 -3.32 6.47 9.26
C GLN A 25 -3.95 6.51 7.87
N GLU A 26 -4.27 7.69 7.39
CA GLU A 26 -4.87 7.86 6.08
C GLU A 26 -3.91 7.39 4.96
N ILE A 27 -2.63 7.71 5.10
CA ILE A 27 -1.63 7.26 4.12
C ILE A 27 -1.53 5.74 4.12
N THR A 28 -1.53 5.12 5.30
CA THR A 28 -1.48 3.67 5.42
C THR A 28 -2.69 3.04 4.76
N ASP A 29 -3.88 3.58 5.01
CA ASP A 29 -5.11 3.08 4.41
C ASP A 29 -5.06 3.18 2.89
N LYS A 30 -4.53 4.27 2.37
CA LYS A 30 -4.41 4.47 0.93
C LYS A 30 -3.42 3.51 0.30
N ARG A 31 -2.33 3.20 1.00
CA ARG A 31 -1.37 2.21 0.51
C ARG A 31 -2.01 0.82 0.41
N MET A 32 -2.80 0.46 1.40
CA MET A 32 -3.49 -0.82 1.39
C MET A 32 -4.53 -0.89 0.28
N LEU A 33 -5.27 0.20 0.10
CA LEU A 33 -6.25 0.28 -0.98
C LEU A 33 -5.59 0.20 -2.34
N LEU A 34 -4.44 0.84 -2.49
CA LEU A 34 -3.68 0.83 -3.73
C LEU A 34 -3.22 -0.59 -4.04
N ALA A 35 -2.68 -1.29 -3.05
CA ALA A 35 -2.26 -2.67 -3.22
C ALA A 35 -3.42 -3.56 -3.63
N ALA A 36 -4.58 -3.36 -3.02
CA ALA A 36 -5.78 -4.14 -3.35
C ALA A 36 -6.23 -3.89 -4.78
N LYS A 37 -6.18 -2.65 -5.23
CA LYS A 37 -6.57 -2.32 -6.60
C LYS A 37 -5.62 -2.94 -7.61
N ILE A 38 -4.33 -2.93 -7.31
CA ILE A 38 -3.34 -3.54 -8.19
C ILE A 38 -3.58 -5.05 -8.27
N ASP A 39 -3.77 -5.69 -7.13
CA ASP A 39 -4.01 -7.13 -7.09
C ASP A 39 -5.26 -7.51 -7.87
N GLU A 40 -6.33 -6.75 -7.68
CA GLU A 40 -7.57 -6.99 -8.39
C GLU A 40 -7.40 -6.87 -9.91
N ALA A 41 -6.65 -5.86 -10.34
CA ALA A 41 -6.41 -5.64 -11.76
C ALA A 41 -5.56 -6.76 -12.36
N ILE A 42 -4.59 -7.28 -11.61
CA ILE A 42 -3.80 -8.41 -12.05
C ILE A 42 -4.69 -9.63 -12.26
N ARG A 43 -5.57 -9.88 -11.32
CA ARG A 43 -6.50 -11.02 -11.40
C ARG A 43 -7.49 -10.85 -12.55
N ALA A 44 -7.93 -9.62 -12.79
CA ALA A 44 -8.86 -9.34 -13.87
C ALA A 44 -8.26 -9.66 -15.24
N LYS A 45 -6.94 -9.57 -15.36
CA LYS A 45 -6.25 -9.96 -16.58
C LYS A 45 -6.01 -11.47 -16.67
N GLY A 46 -6.34 -12.22 -15.63
CA GLY A 46 -6.04 -13.63 -15.56
C GLY A 46 -4.56 -13.90 -15.32
N TRP A 47 -3.83 -12.95 -14.81
CA TRP A 47 -2.40 -13.08 -14.58
C TRP A 47 -2.11 -13.56 -13.16
N LYS A 48 -0.97 -14.22 -13.03
CA LYS A 48 -0.37 -14.49 -11.73
C LYS A 48 0.64 -13.39 -11.44
N GLN A 49 1.14 -13.37 -10.20
CA GLN A 49 2.12 -12.36 -9.82
C GLN A 49 3.36 -12.44 -10.70
N ASN A 50 3.78 -13.64 -11.10
CA ASN A 50 4.94 -13.80 -11.97
C ASN A 50 4.71 -13.15 -13.33
N ASP A 51 3.50 -13.26 -13.86
CA ASP A 51 3.17 -12.64 -15.14
C ASP A 51 3.26 -11.12 -15.05
N PHE A 52 2.74 -10.58 -13.97
CA PHE A 52 2.81 -9.14 -13.76
C PHE A 52 4.25 -8.68 -13.55
N ALA A 53 5.03 -9.46 -12.80
CA ALA A 53 6.44 -9.13 -12.56
C ALA A 53 7.20 -9.03 -13.89
N ALA A 54 6.95 -9.96 -14.79
CA ALA A 54 7.59 -9.94 -16.11
C ALA A 54 7.14 -8.72 -16.90
N ALA A 55 5.86 -8.37 -16.82
CA ALA A 55 5.31 -7.24 -17.57
C ALA A 55 5.90 -5.90 -17.14
N VAL A 56 6.22 -5.75 -15.85
CA VAL A 56 6.81 -4.51 -15.33
C VAL A 56 8.33 -4.62 -15.17
N ASP A 57 8.91 -5.72 -15.63
CA ASP A 57 10.36 -5.95 -15.60
C ASP A 57 10.89 -5.89 -14.16
N LYS A 58 10.23 -6.61 -13.27
CA LYS A 58 10.62 -6.71 -11.86
C LYS A 58 10.64 -8.18 -11.45
N VAL A 59 11.31 -8.47 -10.33
CA VAL A 59 11.34 -9.83 -9.80
C VAL A 59 10.08 -10.09 -8.97
N PRO A 60 9.61 -11.36 -8.89
CA PRO A 60 8.39 -11.66 -8.14
C PRO A 60 8.43 -11.25 -6.68
N SER A 61 9.59 -11.29 -6.04
CA SER A 61 9.70 -10.86 -4.65
C SER A 61 9.38 -9.39 -4.47
N GLU A 62 9.68 -8.59 -5.48
CA GLU A 62 9.35 -7.16 -5.46
C GLU A 62 7.84 -6.97 -5.56
N ILE A 63 7.18 -7.75 -6.40
CA ILE A 63 5.73 -7.70 -6.54
C ILE A 63 5.05 -8.08 -5.23
N SER A 64 5.58 -9.07 -4.53
CA SER A 64 5.06 -9.44 -3.22
C SER A 64 5.10 -8.28 -2.24
N LYS A 65 6.19 -7.50 -2.28
CA LYS A 65 6.29 -6.30 -1.45
C LYS A 65 5.24 -5.26 -1.83
N TRP A 66 5.04 -5.07 -3.12
CA TRP A 66 4.03 -4.11 -3.60
C TRP A 66 2.64 -4.47 -3.12
N LEU A 67 2.33 -5.77 -3.09
CA LEU A 67 1.00 -6.24 -2.71
C LEU A 67 0.83 -6.41 -1.22
N SER A 68 1.88 -6.17 -0.43
CA SER A 68 1.80 -6.28 1.02
C SER A 68 0.97 -5.17 1.67
N GLY A 69 0.76 -4.07 0.94
CA GLY A 69 0.00 -2.95 1.45
C GLY A 69 0.82 -1.94 2.22
N ILE A 70 2.13 -2.15 2.34
CA ILE A 70 3.01 -1.23 3.08
C ILE A 70 4.08 -0.60 2.20
N HIS A 71 4.14 -0.98 0.94
CA HIS A 71 5.16 -0.44 0.04
C HIS A 71 4.86 1.02 -0.30
N ASN A 72 5.91 1.83 -0.35
CA ASN A 72 5.80 3.23 -0.70
C ASN A 72 6.15 3.40 -2.18
N PHE A 73 5.13 3.49 -3.02
CA PHE A 73 5.33 3.64 -4.47
C PHE A 73 5.72 5.08 -4.80
N ASN A 74 6.63 5.23 -5.75
CA ASN A 74 6.84 6.55 -6.34
C ASN A 74 5.89 6.69 -7.54
N SER A 75 5.76 7.93 -8.03
CA SER A 75 4.79 8.21 -9.09
C SER A 75 5.14 7.51 -10.40
N ASP A 76 6.42 7.41 -10.73
CA ASP A 76 6.84 6.75 -11.96
C ASP A 76 6.43 5.28 -11.96
N THR A 77 6.61 4.60 -10.82
CA THR A 77 6.21 3.21 -10.70
C THR A 77 4.70 3.06 -10.85
N LEU A 78 3.93 3.97 -10.24
CA LEU A 78 2.48 3.93 -10.35
C LEU A 78 2.02 4.15 -11.80
N PHE A 79 2.65 5.07 -12.51
CA PHE A 79 2.33 5.31 -13.92
C PHE A 79 2.61 4.07 -14.75
N GLU A 80 3.73 3.41 -14.49
CA GLU A 80 4.10 2.19 -15.21
C GLU A 80 3.06 1.10 -14.97
N ILE A 81 2.63 0.93 -13.73
CA ILE A 81 1.61 -0.05 -13.37
C ILE A 81 0.29 0.26 -14.08
N GLU A 82 -0.08 1.53 -14.12
CA GLU A 82 -1.31 1.95 -14.79
C GLU A 82 -1.28 1.57 -16.26
N ILE A 83 -0.15 1.81 -16.92
CA ILE A 83 -0.02 1.52 -18.34
C ILE A 83 -0.10 0.02 -18.58
N VAL A 84 0.60 -0.77 -17.78
CA VAL A 84 0.67 -2.21 -17.95
C VAL A 84 -0.68 -2.87 -17.69
N LEU A 85 -1.39 -2.40 -16.66
CA LEU A 85 -2.67 -3.00 -16.28
C LEU A 85 -3.87 -2.33 -16.95
N GLY A 86 -3.67 -1.20 -17.58
CA GLY A 86 -4.75 -0.48 -18.22
C GLY A 86 -5.77 0.07 -17.24
N ILE A 87 -5.33 0.47 -16.06
CA ILE A 87 -6.20 0.99 -15.02
C ILE A 87 -5.72 2.36 -14.59
N LYS A 88 -6.50 3.01 -13.73
CA LYS A 88 -6.19 4.32 -13.20
C LYS A 88 -5.98 4.20 -11.70
N LEU A 89 -4.81 4.55 -11.24
CA LEU A 89 -4.47 4.53 -9.82
C LEU A 89 -4.34 5.93 -9.26
N ILE A 90 -3.89 6.88 -10.10
CA ILE A 90 -3.72 8.27 -9.72
C ILE A 90 -4.70 9.09 -10.53
N ASP A 91 -5.48 9.91 -9.84
CA ASP A 91 -6.42 10.81 -10.48
C ASP A 91 -5.78 12.19 -10.60
N LEU A 92 -5.41 12.55 -11.83
CA LEU A 92 -4.73 13.82 -12.10
C LEU A 92 -5.65 14.82 -12.78
N SER A 93 -6.93 14.55 -12.79
CA SER A 93 -7.89 15.44 -13.46
C SER A 93 -7.99 16.82 -12.83
#